data_e49ff2e0dca924977430651a18205650
#
_entry.id   e49ff2e0dca924977430651a18205650
#
_cell.length_a   1.000
_cell.length_b   1.000
_cell.length_c   1.000
_cell.angle_alpha   90.00
_cell.angle_beta   90.00
_cell.angle_gamma   90.00
#
_symmetry.space_group_name_H-M   'P 1'
#
loop_
_entity.id
_entity.type
_entity.pdbx_description
1 polymer ?
#
loop_
_entity_poly.entity_id
_entity_poly.type
_entity_poly.pdbx_seq_one_letter_code
_entity_poly.pdbx_strand_id
1 'polypeptide(L)'
;MLDQKTPELGTFGFVPGSAGNFFVGDFDLLLTSAITEKASVLSEIVLGEGDAQSFDVDLERVLFKYDYNDHVKTSFGRYHTGIGYYNTAFHSGKWLQATTDRPLLMEFANDGGLLPTQAVGVSVTGSIPSGSLGLNYIAEYGSSDTVRPELDTPDREEDENNGNHINVGLFARPDWAPGLQIGGSFYHDQISDFQKGPNVRLGQTIVNAHVVYTAHGIEFLSEGFLLRHDYEQNGPAYNMPAFYTQLSKKFGHIRPYFRYQYINANPASIFEDVGLRHGPSFGARYDFNPNIGIKAQLDHTLRKDLPDLNGLQLQLVFAF
;
A
#
# COMPACT_ATOMS: atom_id res chain seq x y z
N MET A 1 0.35 18.78 -10.14
CA MET A 1 0.63 18.16 -11.47
C MET A 1 0.81 16.65 -11.28
N LEU A 2 -0.27 15.96 -10.89
CA LEU A 2 -0.29 14.48 -10.68
C LEU A 2 -0.52 13.73 -12.00
N ASP A 3 0.03 14.21 -13.10
CA ASP A 3 -0.28 13.71 -14.44
C ASP A 3 0.70 12.67 -14.97
N GLN A 4 1.66 12.24 -14.17
CA GLN A 4 2.53 11.15 -14.56
C GLN A 4 2.43 10.04 -13.51
N LYS A 5 1.68 8.98 -13.85
CA LYS A 5 1.96 7.69 -13.25
C LYS A 5 3.44 7.42 -13.51
N THR A 6 4.27 7.58 -12.50
CA THR A 6 5.63 7.08 -12.54
C THR A 6 5.51 5.56 -12.61
N PRO A 7 5.88 4.95 -13.73
CA PRO A 7 5.78 3.50 -13.82
C PRO A 7 6.82 2.88 -12.91
N GLU A 8 6.36 2.01 -12.12
CA GLU A 8 7.18 1.21 -11.25
C GLU A 8 7.82 0.05 -12.02
N LEU A 9 8.94 -0.40 -11.60
CA LEU A 9 9.96 -1.34 -12.07
C LEU A 9 9.65 -2.28 -13.22
N GLY A 10 10.56 -2.28 -14.19
CA GLY A 10 10.49 -3.18 -15.35
C GLY A 10 9.24 -2.96 -16.17
N THR A 11 8.62 -1.79 -16.04
CA THR A 11 7.36 -1.46 -16.67
C THR A 11 7.62 -0.77 -17.99
N PHE A 12 7.04 -1.31 -19.01
CA PHE A 12 6.86 -0.69 -20.31
C PHE A 12 5.52 0.06 -20.23
N GLY A 13 5.53 1.35 -20.09
CA GLY A 13 4.31 2.14 -20.11
C GLY A 13 4.06 2.73 -21.49
N PHE A 14 2.88 2.54 -22.04
CA PHE A 14 2.38 3.30 -23.17
C PHE A 14 1.15 4.09 -22.71
N VAL A 15 1.29 5.40 -22.66
CA VAL A 15 0.16 6.32 -22.47
C VAL A 15 -0.20 6.86 -23.84
N PRO A 16 -1.45 6.69 -24.34
CA PRO A 16 -1.88 7.30 -25.59
C PRO A 16 -1.66 8.81 -25.56
N GLY A 17 -0.88 9.34 -26.48
CA GLY A 17 -0.54 10.77 -26.57
C GLY A 17 0.81 11.17 -25.97
N SER A 18 1.51 10.27 -25.29
CA SER A 18 2.92 10.46 -24.89
C SER A 18 3.85 9.52 -25.67
N ALA A 19 5.12 9.86 -25.80
CA ALA A 19 6.13 8.92 -26.29
C ALA A 19 6.21 7.77 -25.26
N GLY A 20 6.14 6.52 -25.73
CA GLY A 20 6.34 5.35 -24.87
C GLY A 20 7.73 5.39 -24.25
N ASN A 21 7.84 5.23 -22.95
CA ASN A 21 9.11 5.26 -22.23
C ASN A 21 9.44 3.87 -21.69
N PHE A 22 10.73 3.56 -21.63
CA PHE A 22 11.27 2.41 -20.93
C PHE A 22 11.78 2.87 -19.58
N PHE A 23 11.48 2.12 -18.55
CA PHE A 23 11.94 2.40 -17.19
C PHE A 23 12.72 1.20 -16.68
N VAL A 24 13.81 1.47 -15.99
CA VAL A 24 14.42 0.51 -15.07
C VAL A 24 13.67 0.68 -13.77
N GLY A 25 12.96 -0.30 -13.35
CA GLY A 25 12.22 -0.13 -12.13
C GLY A 25 13.01 -0.40 -10.85
N ASP A 26 12.42 -1.13 -9.86
CA ASP A 26 13.04 -1.33 -8.56
C ASP A 26 13.77 -2.67 -8.50
N PHE A 27 14.85 -2.68 -7.77
CA PHE A 27 15.53 -3.87 -7.32
C PHE A 27 15.33 -3.99 -5.80
N ASP A 28 14.58 -5.00 -5.39
CA ASP A 28 14.21 -5.26 -4.01
C ASP A 28 15.15 -6.27 -3.38
N LEU A 29 15.81 -5.92 -2.29
CA LEU A 29 16.68 -6.80 -1.52
C LEU A 29 16.12 -7.02 -0.13
N LEU A 30 15.54 -8.21 0.10
CA LEU A 30 15.04 -8.63 1.40
C LEU A 30 16.09 -9.48 2.14
N LEU A 31 16.55 -9.00 3.29
CA LEU A 31 17.51 -9.67 4.14
C LEU A 31 16.84 -10.09 5.45
N THR A 32 16.96 -11.36 5.81
CA THR A 32 16.48 -11.86 7.09
C THR A 32 17.58 -12.64 7.80
N SER A 33 17.72 -12.46 9.11
CA SER A 33 18.69 -13.19 9.92
C SER A 33 18.08 -13.58 11.27
N ALA A 34 18.15 -14.85 11.61
CA ALA A 34 17.84 -15.33 12.96
C ALA A 34 19.03 -15.04 13.89
N ILE A 35 18.77 -14.35 14.99
CA ILE A 35 19.77 -14.08 16.05
C ILE A 35 19.70 -15.17 17.14
N THR A 36 18.47 -15.55 17.49
CA THR A 36 18.15 -16.65 18.40
C THR A 36 16.95 -17.41 17.89
N GLU A 37 16.48 -18.43 18.59
CA GLU A 37 15.23 -19.13 18.27
C GLU A 37 14.01 -18.22 18.29
N LYS A 38 14.06 -17.10 19.02
CA LYS A 38 12.94 -16.16 19.19
C LYS A 38 13.21 -14.77 18.63
N ALA A 39 14.47 -14.44 18.36
CA ALA A 39 14.86 -13.11 17.89
C ALA A 39 15.38 -13.16 16.46
N SER A 40 14.91 -12.24 15.62
CA SER A 40 15.36 -12.09 14.24
C SER A 40 15.42 -10.62 13.83
N VAL A 41 16.17 -10.36 12.76
CA VAL A 41 16.22 -9.07 12.07
C VAL A 41 15.70 -9.26 10.65
N LEU A 42 14.95 -8.27 10.18
CA LEU A 42 14.54 -8.14 8.78
C LEU A 42 14.96 -6.76 8.29
N SER A 43 15.56 -6.70 7.12
CA SER A 43 15.85 -5.45 6.41
C SER A 43 15.41 -5.60 4.96
N GLU A 44 14.83 -4.55 4.41
CA GLU A 44 14.40 -4.47 3.02
C GLU A 44 14.91 -3.15 2.44
N ILE A 45 15.66 -3.27 1.36
CA ILE A 45 16.30 -2.16 0.66
C ILE A 45 15.79 -2.18 -0.77
N VAL A 46 15.25 -1.08 -1.21
CA VAL A 46 14.78 -0.86 -2.58
C VAL A 46 15.72 0.09 -3.29
N LEU A 47 16.19 -0.31 -4.45
CA LEU A 47 16.93 0.53 -5.39
C LEU A 47 15.97 0.84 -6.55
N GLY A 48 15.51 2.07 -6.65
CA GLY A 48 14.62 2.56 -7.69
C GLY A 48 15.30 3.52 -8.67
N GLU A 49 14.66 3.75 -9.80
CA GLU A 49 15.08 4.80 -10.72
C GLU A 49 14.68 6.16 -10.14
N GLY A 50 15.69 6.98 -9.85
CA GLY A 50 15.50 8.36 -9.41
C GLY A 50 15.49 9.35 -10.58
N ASP A 51 15.45 10.63 -10.27
CA ASP A 51 15.49 11.70 -11.26
C ASP A 51 16.80 11.73 -12.03
N ALA A 52 16.76 12.14 -13.32
CA ALA A 52 17.91 12.42 -14.16
C ALA A 52 18.93 11.27 -14.31
N GLN A 53 18.46 10.02 -14.43
CA GLN A 53 19.32 8.82 -14.56
C GLN A 53 20.12 8.49 -13.29
N SER A 54 19.66 8.94 -12.13
CA SER A 54 20.16 8.49 -10.83
C SER A 54 19.43 7.23 -10.38
N PHE A 55 19.97 6.59 -9.34
CA PHE A 55 19.27 5.54 -8.58
C PHE A 55 19.08 6.03 -7.15
N ASP A 56 17.87 5.91 -6.66
CA ASP A 56 17.55 6.19 -5.28
C ASP A 56 17.60 4.90 -4.45
N VAL A 57 18.08 5.02 -3.23
CA VAL A 57 18.15 3.91 -2.27
C VAL A 57 17.13 4.20 -1.17
N ASP A 58 16.10 3.38 -1.07
CA ASP A 58 15.14 3.47 0.02
C ASP A 58 15.29 2.29 0.98
N LEU A 59 15.28 2.62 2.27
CA LEU A 59 15.28 1.64 3.34
C LEU A 59 13.84 1.38 3.78
N GLU A 60 13.15 0.50 3.05
CA GLU A 60 11.74 0.20 3.22
C GLU A 60 11.41 -0.32 4.61
N ARG A 61 12.20 -1.27 5.12
CA ARG A 61 12.01 -1.84 6.45
C ARG A 61 13.34 -2.15 7.13
N VAL A 62 13.40 -1.87 8.43
CA VAL A 62 14.43 -2.40 9.33
C VAL A 62 13.75 -2.75 10.63
N LEU A 63 13.68 -4.04 10.93
CA LEU A 63 12.95 -4.56 12.07
C LEU A 63 13.81 -5.48 12.91
N PHE A 64 13.83 -5.23 14.20
CA PHE A 64 14.14 -6.25 15.20
C PHE A 64 12.83 -6.90 15.64
N LYS A 65 12.73 -8.22 15.52
CA LYS A 65 11.53 -9.00 15.84
C LYS A 65 11.82 -9.94 17.00
N TYR A 66 10.85 -10.07 17.91
CA TYR A 66 10.92 -10.99 19.02
C TYR A 66 9.59 -11.74 19.20
N ASP A 67 9.64 -13.07 19.08
CA ASP A 67 8.49 -13.97 19.20
C ASP A 67 8.45 -14.56 20.62
N TYR A 68 7.61 -14.00 21.50
CA TYR A 68 7.42 -14.55 22.84
C TYR A 68 6.70 -15.91 22.76
N ASN A 69 5.61 -15.93 21.99
CA ASN A 69 4.77 -17.10 21.69
C ASN A 69 3.85 -16.77 20.50
N ASP A 70 2.92 -17.66 20.14
CA ASP A 70 1.99 -17.46 19.05
C ASP A 70 0.99 -16.33 19.30
N HIS A 71 0.77 -15.95 20.55
CA HIS A 71 -0.18 -14.91 20.93
C HIS A 71 0.45 -13.51 21.01
N VAL A 72 1.77 -13.43 21.17
CA VAL A 72 2.49 -12.16 21.33
C VAL A 72 3.81 -12.23 20.56
N LYS A 73 3.90 -11.44 19.52
CA LYS A 73 5.11 -11.21 18.71
C LYS A 73 5.30 -9.71 18.59
N THR A 74 6.50 -9.24 18.84
CA THR A 74 6.81 -7.80 18.78
C THR A 74 7.79 -7.50 17.67
N SER A 75 7.66 -6.34 17.06
CA SER A 75 8.61 -5.79 16.09
C SER A 75 8.92 -4.35 16.45
N PHE A 76 10.18 -3.97 16.35
CA PHE A 76 10.67 -2.62 16.65
C PHE A 76 11.44 -2.11 15.43
N GLY A 77 11.22 -0.88 15.01
CA GLY A 77 11.89 -0.26 13.88
C GLY A 77 10.92 0.28 12.83
N ARG A 78 11.38 0.36 11.56
CA ARG A 78 10.55 0.79 10.42
C ARG A 78 9.79 -0.41 9.84
N TYR A 79 8.48 -0.30 9.77
CA TYR A 79 7.57 -1.36 9.31
C TYR A 79 6.49 -0.83 8.37
N HIS A 80 5.89 -1.72 7.58
CA HIS A 80 4.66 -1.43 6.87
C HIS A 80 3.48 -1.49 7.84
N THR A 81 2.70 -0.43 7.91
CA THR A 81 1.55 -0.33 8.81
C THR A 81 0.49 -1.39 8.49
N GLY A 82 -0.18 -1.86 9.51
CA GLY A 82 -1.29 -2.82 9.39
C GLY A 82 -2.58 -2.23 8.85
N ILE A 83 -2.52 -1.14 8.08
CA ILE A 83 -3.67 -0.51 7.43
C ILE A 83 -4.05 -1.32 6.20
N GLY A 84 -5.07 -2.17 6.34
CA GLY A 84 -5.53 -3.03 5.28
C GLY A 84 -4.65 -4.26 5.02
N TYR A 85 -5.12 -5.10 4.12
CA TYR A 85 -4.43 -6.33 3.72
C TYR A 85 -3.32 -6.07 2.69
N TYR A 86 -3.60 -5.24 1.68
CA TYR A 86 -2.67 -5.02 0.57
C TYR A 86 -1.32 -4.48 1.03
N ASN A 87 -1.35 -3.51 1.93
CA ASN A 87 -0.15 -2.88 2.45
C ASN A 87 0.80 -3.88 3.15
N THR A 88 0.23 -4.84 3.89
CA THR A 88 1.04 -5.84 4.59
C THR A 88 1.46 -7.01 3.72
N ALA A 89 0.68 -7.35 2.68
CA ALA A 89 0.90 -8.54 1.86
C ALA A 89 1.68 -8.28 0.57
N PHE A 90 1.57 -7.07 0.00
CA PHE A 90 2.06 -6.78 -1.35
C PHE A 90 2.87 -5.49 -1.45
N HIS A 91 3.09 -4.74 -0.37
CA HIS A 91 3.71 -3.40 -0.44
C HIS A 91 4.99 -3.40 -1.26
N SER A 92 5.95 -4.24 -0.95
CA SER A 92 7.25 -4.30 -1.61
C SER A 92 7.34 -5.36 -2.70
N GLY A 93 6.35 -6.15 -2.90
CA GLY A 93 6.47 -7.34 -3.73
C GLY A 93 5.83 -7.22 -5.10
N LYS A 94 6.33 -6.40 -6.04
CA LYS A 94 5.82 -6.42 -7.42
C LYS A 94 5.85 -7.81 -8.06
N TRP A 95 6.82 -8.64 -7.68
CA TRP A 95 6.85 -10.04 -8.05
C TRP A 95 5.60 -10.81 -7.57
N LEU A 96 5.13 -10.55 -6.35
CA LEU A 96 4.00 -11.26 -5.74
C LEU A 96 2.65 -10.88 -6.36
N GLN A 97 2.54 -9.69 -6.94
CA GLN A 97 1.29 -9.17 -7.50
C GLN A 97 0.97 -9.79 -8.86
N ALA A 98 -0.31 -10.05 -9.13
CA ALA A 98 -0.77 -10.41 -10.47
C ALA A 98 -0.79 -9.20 -11.43
N THR A 99 -1.05 -8.00 -10.89
CA THR A 99 -1.16 -6.72 -11.60
C THR A 99 0.20 -6.07 -11.87
N THR A 100 0.26 -5.12 -12.76
CA THR A 100 1.48 -4.34 -13.05
C THR A 100 1.72 -3.24 -12.01
N ASP A 101 0.64 -2.72 -11.40
CA ASP A 101 0.65 -1.62 -10.44
C ASP A 101 -0.15 -1.97 -9.17
N ARG A 102 0.00 -1.13 -8.16
CA ARG A 102 -0.81 -1.16 -6.92
C ARG A 102 -2.24 -0.66 -7.19
N PRO A 103 -3.22 -0.95 -6.32
CA PRO A 103 -4.49 -0.23 -6.35
C PRO A 103 -4.29 1.28 -6.22
N LEU A 104 -5.13 2.06 -6.91
CA LEU A 104 -5.01 3.53 -6.98
C LEU A 104 -4.79 4.21 -5.62
N LEU A 105 -5.48 3.74 -4.58
CA LEU A 105 -5.32 4.25 -3.21
C LEU A 105 -3.90 4.03 -2.65
N MET A 106 -3.21 2.96 -3.07
CA MET A 106 -1.88 2.58 -2.62
C MET A 106 -0.75 3.14 -3.54
N GLU A 107 -1.09 3.68 -4.70
CA GLU A 107 -0.11 4.21 -5.67
C GLU A 107 0.67 5.41 -5.13
N PHE A 108 0.05 6.16 -4.25
CA PHE A 108 0.63 7.39 -3.70
C PHE A 108 1.50 7.14 -2.44
N ALA A 109 1.96 5.91 -2.22
CA ALA A 109 2.64 5.56 -0.97
C ALA A 109 4.01 6.22 -0.80
N ASN A 110 4.74 6.46 -1.89
CA ASN A 110 6.13 6.90 -1.84
C ASN A 110 6.32 8.43 -1.97
N ASP A 111 5.31 9.14 -2.48
CA ASP A 111 5.38 10.57 -2.76
C ASP A 111 4.34 11.35 -1.93
N GLY A 112 4.29 11.11 -0.64
CA GLY A 112 3.28 11.71 0.21
C GLY A 112 1.88 11.15 -0.04
N GLY A 113 1.76 9.84 -0.10
CA GLY A 113 0.56 9.09 -0.45
C GLY A 113 -0.68 9.37 0.39
N LEU A 114 -1.78 8.73 0.01
CA LEU A 114 -3.07 8.91 0.68
C LEU A 114 -3.19 8.10 1.98
N LEU A 115 -2.37 7.06 2.12
CA LEU A 115 -2.31 6.20 3.29
C LEU A 115 -0.92 6.26 3.93
N PRO A 116 -0.82 6.31 5.26
CA PRO A 116 0.43 6.15 5.98
C PRO A 116 0.87 4.67 5.93
N THR A 117 1.50 4.29 4.82
CA THR A 117 1.85 2.90 4.53
C THR A 117 3.05 2.39 5.33
N GLN A 118 3.88 3.29 5.84
CA GLN A 118 5.06 3.00 6.63
C GLN A 118 5.05 3.74 7.96
N ALA A 119 5.75 3.20 8.96
CA ALA A 119 5.92 3.83 10.25
C ALA A 119 7.19 3.35 10.96
N VAL A 120 7.68 4.17 11.88
CA VAL A 120 8.77 3.83 12.80
C VAL A 120 8.23 3.73 14.21
N GLY A 121 8.40 2.59 14.87
CA GLY A 121 7.86 2.40 16.21
C GLY A 121 7.81 0.94 16.64
N VAL A 122 6.69 0.57 17.24
CA VAL A 122 6.44 -0.76 17.78
C VAL A 122 5.18 -1.35 17.15
N SER A 123 5.29 -2.57 16.66
CA SER A 123 4.15 -3.37 16.20
C SER A 123 4.06 -4.66 17.03
N VAL A 124 2.87 -4.98 17.50
CA VAL A 124 2.56 -6.20 18.24
C VAL A 124 1.52 -6.99 17.45
N THR A 125 1.80 -8.25 17.19
CA THR A 125 0.90 -9.15 16.47
C THR A 125 0.72 -10.46 17.21
N GLY A 126 -0.37 -11.14 16.95
CA GLY A 126 -0.58 -12.48 17.53
C GLY A 126 -1.92 -13.09 17.19
N SER A 127 -2.08 -14.34 17.58
CA SER A 127 -3.35 -15.06 17.50
C SER A 127 -4.18 -14.90 18.77
N ILE A 128 -5.50 -14.83 18.62
CA ILE A 128 -6.46 -14.83 19.71
C ILE A 128 -7.08 -16.23 19.78
N PRO A 129 -7.08 -16.91 20.93
CA PRO A 129 -7.75 -18.19 21.08
C PRO A 129 -9.23 -18.09 20.68
N SER A 130 -9.60 -18.64 19.55
CA SER A 130 -10.94 -18.48 18.94
C SER A 130 -11.42 -19.75 18.20
N GLY A 131 -10.76 -20.89 18.47
CA GLY A 131 -11.07 -22.17 17.83
C GLY A 131 -10.95 -22.04 16.29
N SER A 132 -11.91 -22.62 15.59
CA SER A 132 -11.92 -22.65 14.12
C SER A 132 -12.12 -21.30 13.43
N LEU A 133 -12.35 -20.21 14.18
CA LEU A 133 -12.46 -18.88 13.60
C LEU A 133 -11.08 -18.28 13.23
N GLY A 134 -10.00 -18.69 13.91
CA GLY A 134 -8.62 -18.29 13.60
C GLY A 134 -8.41 -16.78 13.68
N LEU A 135 -8.82 -16.14 14.80
CA LEU A 135 -8.66 -14.69 15.00
C LEU A 135 -7.20 -14.31 15.22
N ASN A 136 -6.79 -13.22 14.60
CA ASN A 136 -5.48 -12.60 14.74
C ASN A 136 -5.65 -11.10 14.92
N TYR A 137 -4.67 -10.47 15.56
CA TYR A 137 -4.65 -9.03 15.77
C TYR A 137 -3.30 -8.41 15.38
N ILE A 138 -3.34 -7.12 15.14
CA ILE A 138 -2.19 -6.22 15.05
C ILE A 138 -2.48 -4.97 15.87
N ALA A 139 -1.50 -4.48 16.61
CA ALA A 139 -1.55 -3.22 17.32
C ALA A 139 -0.21 -2.49 17.14
N GLU A 140 -0.27 -1.23 16.76
CA GLU A 140 0.91 -0.43 16.39
C GLU A 140 0.87 0.93 17.06
N TYR A 141 2.05 1.41 17.40
CA TYR A 141 2.27 2.73 17.95
C TYR A 141 3.63 3.27 17.47
N GLY A 142 3.66 4.48 16.96
CA GLY A 142 4.89 5.09 16.45
C GLY A 142 4.65 6.36 15.65
N SER A 143 5.68 6.83 14.98
CA SER A 143 5.61 7.94 14.03
C SER A 143 5.42 7.38 12.63
N SER A 144 4.44 7.89 11.90
CA SER A 144 4.20 7.55 10.49
C SER A 144 4.68 8.66 9.57
N ASP A 145 5.04 8.31 8.35
CA ASP A 145 5.31 9.29 7.32
C ASP A 145 4.03 10.10 7.07
N THR A 146 4.18 11.42 7.04
CA THR A 146 3.06 12.31 6.83
C THR A 146 2.63 12.25 5.37
N VAL A 147 1.37 12.01 5.16
CA VAL A 147 0.75 11.91 3.86
C VAL A 147 0.61 13.29 3.24
N ARG A 148 1.34 13.58 2.13
CA ARG A 148 1.25 14.87 1.43
C ARG A 148 1.49 14.71 -0.07
N PRO A 149 0.48 14.97 -0.90
CA PRO A 149 0.59 14.75 -2.34
C PRO A 149 1.54 15.68 -3.09
N GLU A 150 2.14 16.71 -2.57
CA GLU A 150 2.90 17.67 -3.38
C GLU A 150 3.93 18.53 -2.63
N LEU A 151 4.27 18.21 -1.40
CA LEU A 151 5.32 18.95 -0.74
C LEU A 151 6.62 18.17 -0.83
N ASP A 152 7.71 18.89 -1.14
CA ASP A 152 9.06 18.39 -0.95
C ASP A 152 9.08 17.63 0.37
N THR A 153 9.47 16.37 0.32
CA THR A 153 9.58 15.57 1.53
C THR A 153 10.45 16.34 2.51
N PRO A 154 9.90 16.78 3.65
CA PRO A 154 10.76 17.39 4.66
C PRO A 154 11.82 16.37 5.03
N ASP A 155 13.03 16.87 5.28
CA ASP A 155 14.07 16.04 5.85
C ASP A 155 13.48 15.23 6.99
N ARG A 156 13.58 13.91 6.92
CA ARG A 156 12.95 12.91 7.80
C ARG A 156 13.35 13.02 9.29
N GLU A 157 14.16 14.00 9.64
CA GLU A 157 14.67 14.22 10.99
C GLU A 157 13.72 15.04 11.88
N GLU A 158 12.68 15.67 11.33
CA GLU A 158 11.71 16.42 12.12
C GLU A 158 10.35 15.72 12.10
N ASP A 159 9.96 15.17 13.25
CA ASP A 159 8.59 14.79 13.55
C ASP A 159 7.74 16.07 13.56
N GLU A 160 7.26 16.46 12.39
CA GLU A 160 6.58 17.73 12.19
C GLU A 160 5.23 17.84 12.90
N ASN A 161 4.65 16.74 13.34
CA ASN A 161 3.31 16.72 13.91
C ASN A 161 3.30 16.48 15.42
N ASN A 162 4.43 16.12 16.08
CA ASN A 162 4.47 15.75 17.51
C ASN A 162 3.37 14.74 17.92
N GLY A 163 2.83 14.01 16.96
CA GLY A 163 1.77 13.02 17.14
C GLY A 163 2.24 11.64 16.77
N ASN A 164 2.03 10.69 17.67
CA ASN A 164 2.25 9.28 17.34
C ASN A 164 0.94 8.69 16.84
N HIS A 165 1.02 7.84 15.82
CA HIS A 165 -0.14 7.10 15.37
C HIS A 165 -0.45 5.93 16.30
N ILE A 166 -1.72 5.55 16.31
CA ILE A 166 -2.22 4.30 16.85
C ILE A 166 -2.93 3.57 15.73
N ASN A 167 -2.57 2.30 15.51
CA ASN A 167 -3.29 1.41 14.61
C ASN A 167 -3.68 0.12 15.33
N VAL A 168 -4.90 -0.32 15.15
CA VAL A 168 -5.41 -1.60 15.67
C VAL A 168 -6.17 -2.31 14.58
N GLY A 169 -5.79 -3.54 14.28
CA GLY A 169 -6.46 -4.40 13.31
C GLY A 169 -6.85 -5.76 13.89
N LEU A 170 -7.95 -6.30 13.39
CA LEU A 170 -8.44 -7.63 13.73
C LEU A 170 -8.85 -8.34 12.43
N PHE A 171 -8.45 -9.61 12.30
CA PHE A 171 -8.83 -10.41 11.15
C PHE A 171 -8.99 -11.90 11.52
N ALA A 172 -9.91 -12.56 10.81
CA ALA A 172 -10.18 -13.99 10.92
C ALA A 172 -9.63 -14.75 9.71
N ARG A 173 -9.04 -15.91 9.96
CA ARG A 173 -8.65 -16.93 8.96
C ARG A 173 -9.28 -18.26 9.35
N PRO A 174 -10.56 -18.45 9.01
CA PRO A 174 -11.32 -19.61 9.52
C PRO A 174 -10.84 -20.93 8.89
N ASP A 175 -10.65 -21.95 9.75
CA ASP A 175 -10.19 -23.29 9.32
C ASP A 175 -11.16 -23.96 8.35
N TRP A 176 -12.47 -23.67 8.47
CA TRP A 176 -13.52 -24.21 7.61
C TRP A 176 -13.56 -23.56 6.21
N ALA A 177 -12.83 -22.47 5.97
CA ALA A 177 -12.71 -21.82 4.69
C ALA A 177 -11.22 -21.49 4.37
N PRO A 178 -10.37 -22.50 4.08
CA PRO A 178 -8.97 -22.29 3.79
C PRO A 178 -8.75 -21.27 2.67
N GLY A 179 -7.86 -20.31 2.92
CA GLY A 179 -7.58 -19.21 1.99
C GLY A 179 -8.47 -17.98 2.16
N LEU A 180 -9.53 -18.03 2.97
CA LEU A 180 -10.34 -16.87 3.32
C LEU A 180 -9.68 -16.06 4.46
N GLN A 181 -9.64 -14.75 4.30
CA GLN A 181 -9.37 -13.79 5.37
C GLN A 181 -10.41 -12.67 5.32
N ILE A 182 -10.98 -12.34 6.46
CA ILE A 182 -11.88 -11.20 6.64
C ILE A 182 -11.37 -10.39 7.82
N GLY A 183 -11.27 -9.08 7.66
CA GLY A 183 -10.75 -8.24 8.72
C GLY A 183 -10.98 -6.77 8.49
N GLY A 184 -10.41 -5.98 9.38
CA GLY A 184 -10.43 -4.53 9.30
C GLY A 184 -9.45 -3.91 10.28
N SER A 185 -9.22 -2.62 10.12
CA SER A 185 -8.33 -1.85 10.98
C SER A 185 -8.90 -0.47 11.26
N PHE A 186 -8.45 0.10 12.36
CA PHE A 186 -8.68 1.48 12.77
C PHE A 186 -7.31 2.11 13.00
N TYR A 187 -7.08 3.22 12.31
CA TYR A 187 -5.85 4.02 12.42
C TYR A 187 -6.24 5.44 12.82
N HIS A 188 -5.46 6.05 13.70
CA HIS A 188 -5.60 7.45 14.07
C HIS A 188 -4.23 8.10 14.27
N ASP A 189 -4.09 9.34 13.75
CA ASP A 189 -2.90 10.17 13.85
C ASP A 189 -3.27 11.65 13.82
N GLN A 190 -2.33 12.53 14.17
CA GLN A 190 -2.40 13.97 13.94
C GLN A 190 -1.40 14.34 12.84
N ILE A 191 -1.86 15.02 11.82
CA ILE A 191 -1.02 15.52 10.73
C ILE A 191 -1.14 17.04 10.59
N SER A 192 -0.18 17.66 9.92
CA SER A 192 -0.17 19.10 9.67
C SER A 192 -0.59 19.40 8.22
N ASP A 193 -1.42 20.43 8.04
CA ASP A 193 -1.76 20.97 6.73
C ASP A 193 -0.89 22.21 6.43
N PHE A 194 0.30 21.97 5.87
CA PHE A 194 1.24 23.06 5.59
C PHE A 194 0.80 23.99 4.47
N GLN A 195 -0.10 23.56 3.60
CA GLN A 195 -0.66 24.44 2.56
C GLN A 195 -1.47 25.57 3.19
N LYS A 196 -2.14 25.30 4.30
CA LYS A 196 -2.91 26.31 5.05
C LYS A 196 -2.08 27.04 6.10
N GLY A 197 -0.89 26.55 6.42
CA GLY A 197 0.03 27.21 7.34
C GLY A 197 0.74 26.24 8.29
N PRO A 198 1.88 26.64 8.86
CA PRO A 198 2.74 25.74 9.65
C PRO A 198 2.13 25.26 10.97
N ASN A 199 1.04 25.86 11.41
CA ASN A 199 0.36 25.51 12.66
C ASN A 199 -1.04 24.93 12.47
N VAL A 200 -1.44 24.66 11.23
CA VAL A 200 -2.76 24.06 10.95
C VAL A 200 -2.66 22.55 11.11
N ARG A 201 -3.34 22.03 12.13
CA ARG A 201 -3.38 20.61 12.45
C ARG A 201 -4.73 20.01 12.13
N LEU A 202 -4.70 18.73 11.79
CA LEU A 202 -5.90 17.93 11.60
C LEU A 202 -5.70 16.51 12.16
N GLY A 203 -6.77 15.98 12.75
CA GLY A 203 -6.82 14.58 13.12
C GLY A 203 -7.13 13.74 11.88
N GLN A 204 -6.29 12.76 11.57
CA GLN A 204 -6.52 11.76 10.54
C GLN A 204 -7.07 10.50 11.17
N THR A 205 -8.21 10.02 10.71
CA THR A 205 -8.79 8.73 11.11
C THR A 205 -9.03 7.89 9.87
N ILE A 206 -8.54 6.67 9.86
CA ILE A 206 -8.72 5.74 8.75
C ILE A 206 -9.39 4.47 9.28
N VAL A 207 -10.49 4.08 8.67
CA VAL A 207 -11.16 2.81 8.91
C VAL A 207 -11.06 1.98 7.63
N ASN A 208 -10.62 0.74 7.79
CA ASN A 208 -10.52 -0.23 6.69
C ASN A 208 -11.34 -1.48 7.01
N ALA A 209 -11.89 -2.08 5.96
CA ALA A 209 -12.43 -3.44 6.00
C ALA A 209 -11.99 -4.19 4.74
N HIS A 210 -11.67 -5.48 4.88
CA HIS A 210 -11.23 -6.29 3.76
C HIS A 210 -11.80 -7.71 3.76
N VAL A 211 -11.94 -8.26 2.57
CA VAL A 211 -12.21 -9.67 2.30
C VAL A 211 -11.22 -10.17 1.28
N VAL A 212 -10.51 -11.23 1.61
CA VAL A 212 -9.48 -11.84 0.77
C VAL A 212 -9.73 -13.34 0.66
N TYR A 213 -9.59 -13.89 -0.54
CA TYR A 213 -9.60 -15.33 -0.76
C TYR A 213 -8.47 -15.72 -1.70
N THR A 214 -7.56 -16.56 -1.19
CA THR A 214 -6.35 -17.00 -1.94
C THR A 214 -6.22 -18.51 -1.87
N ALA A 215 -7.05 -19.22 -2.63
CA ALA A 215 -6.98 -20.69 -2.72
C ALA A 215 -7.38 -21.21 -4.11
N HIS A 216 -7.01 -22.43 -4.42
CA HIS A 216 -7.36 -23.13 -5.67
C HIS A 216 -6.96 -22.34 -6.94
N GLY A 217 -5.90 -21.55 -6.86
CA GLY A 217 -5.42 -20.67 -7.94
C GLY A 217 -6.31 -19.43 -8.17
N ILE A 218 -7.32 -19.20 -7.34
CA ILE A 218 -8.09 -17.97 -7.30
C ILE A 218 -7.41 -17.01 -6.31
N GLU A 219 -7.37 -15.73 -6.67
CA GLU A 219 -7.03 -14.62 -5.78
C GLU A 219 -8.13 -13.57 -5.93
N PHE A 220 -8.87 -13.39 -4.86
CA PHE A 220 -9.87 -12.34 -4.73
C PHE A 220 -9.44 -11.41 -3.61
N LEU A 221 -9.29 -10.14 -3.91
CA LEU A 221 -8.93 -9.08 -2.97
C LEU A 221 -9.99 -8.00 -3.05
N SER A 222 -10.55 -7.61 -1.93
CA SER A 222 -11.46 -6.47 -1.86
C SER A 222 -11.24 -5.74 -0.55
N GLU A 223 -10.92 -4.44 -0.65
CA GLU A 223 -10.74 -3.57 0.51
C GLU A 223 -11.49 -2.27 0.31
N GLY A 224 -12.13 -1.82 1.39
CA GLY A 224 -12.76 -0.52 1.48
C GLY A 224 -12.12 0.31 2.58
N PHE A 225 -11.98 1.61 2.32
CA PHE A 225 -11.38 2.59 3.22
C PHE A 225 -12.29 3.80 3.37
N LEU A 226 -12.32 4.33 4.56
CA LEU A 226 -12.84 5.65 4.83
C LEU A 226 -11.77 6.44 5.56
N LEU A 227 -11.19 7.43 4.88
CA LEU A 227 -10.28 8.39 5.47
C LEU A 227 -11.10 9.61 5.88
N ARG A 228 -10.89 10.08 7.12
CA ARG A 228 -11.53 11.25 7.67
C ARG A 228 -10.46 12.19 8.20
N HIS A 229 -10.52 13.44 7.77
CA HIS A 229 -9.69 14.54 8.25
C HIS A 229 -10.56 15.54 8.99
N ASP A 230 -10.31 15.74 10.28
CA ASP A 230 -10.98 16.71 11.14
C ASP A 230 -10.01 17.85 11.49
N TYR A 231 -10.22 19.03 10.93
CA TYR A 231 -9.41 20.19 11.26
C TYR A 231 -9.65 20.64 12.69
N GLU A 232 -8.58 20.92 13.42
CA GLU A 232 -8.66 21.45 14.79
C GLU A 232 -9.39 22.81 14.86
N GLN A 233 -9.76 23.23 16.06
CA GLN A 233 -10.38 24.54 16.34
C GLN A 233 -11.73 24.78 15.62
N ASN A 234 -12.60 23.75 15.56
CA ASN A 234 -13.90 23.80 14.89
C ASN A 234 -13.81 24.02 13.36
N GLY A 235 -12.71 23.62 12.76
CA GLY A 235 -12.56 23.60 11.31
C GLY A 235 -13.46 22.56 10.63
N PRO A 236 -13.47 22.52 9.30
CA PRO A 236 -14.25 21.55 8.54
C PRO A 236 -13.73 20.13 8.71
N ALA A 237 -14.59 19.16 8.48
CA ALA A 237 -14.24 17.76 8.38
C ALA A 237 -14.46 17.24 6.94
N TYR A 238 -13.51 16.48 6.44
CA TYR A 238 -13.58 15.90 5.08
C TYR A 238 -13.48 14.39 5.15
N ASN A 239 -14.33 13.71 4.37
CA ASN A 239 -14.29 12.26 4.22
C ASN A 239 -13.84 11.90 2.80
N MET A 240 -12.99 10.90 2.69
CA MET A 240 -12.52 10.33 1.44
C MET A 240 -12.80 8.82 1.44
N PRO A 241 -13.92 8.38 0.88
CA PRO A 241 -14.18 6.97 0.66
C PRO A 241 -13.35 6.46 -0.52
N ALA A 242 -12.77 5.28 -0.35
CA ALA A 242 -12.04 4.59 -1.40
C ALA A 242 -12.25 3.08 -1.29
N PHE A 243 -12.20 2.37 -2.42
CA PHE A 243 -12.18 0.91 -2.44
C PHE A 243 -11.54 0.37 -3.70
N TYR A 244 -11.11 -0.87 -3.64
CA TYR A 244 -10.83 -1.67 -4.82
C TYR A 244 -11.36 -3.09 -4.63
N THR A 245 -11.62 -3.74 -5.77
CA THR A 245 -11.92 -5.16 -5.85
C THR A 245 -11.14 -5.75 -7.01
N GLN A 246 -10.38 -6.80 -6.75
CA GLN A 246 -9.54 -7.50 -7.72
C GLN A 246 -9.84 -8.99 -7.70
N LEU A 247 -9.95 -9.57 -8.88
CA LEU A 247 -10.09 -11.00 -9.07
C LEU A 247 -9.07 -11.50 -10.07
N SER A 248 -8.34 -12.54 -9.73
CA SER A 248 -7.47 -13.27 -10.65
C SER A 248 -7.66 -14.79 -10.53
N LYS A 249 -7.34 -15.49 -11.61
CA LYS A 249 -7.37 -16.97 -11.64
C LYS A 249 -6.18 -17.49 -12.41
N LYS A 250 -5.42 -18.40 -11.80
CA LYS A 250 -4.29 -19.07 -12.45
C LYS A 250 -4.76 -20.28 -13.26
N PHE A 251 -4.35 -20.30 -14.53
CA PHE A 251 -4.53 -21.41 -15.49
C PHE A 251 -3.16 -21.82 -16.04
N GLY A 252 -2.54 -22.83 -15.46
CA GLY A 252 -1.16 -23.19 -15.81
C GLY A 252 -0.19 -22.04 -15.59
N HIS A 253 0.38 -21.53 -16.69
CA HIS A 253 1.33 -20.42 -16.67
C HIS A 253 0.70 -19.03 -16.76
N ILE A 254 -0.58 -18.93 -17.11
CA ILE A 254 -1.27 -17.65 -17.29
C ILE A 254 -2.21 -17.35 -16.13
N ARG A 255 -2.24 -16.10 -15.71
CA ARG A 255 -3.14 -15.58 -14.67
C ARG A 255 -3.81 -14.30 -15.19
N PRO A 256 -4.95 -14.37 -15.86
CA PRO A 256 -5.77 -13.20 -16.15
C PRO A 256 -6.33 -12.63 -14.86
N TYR A 257 -6.57 -11.29 -14.88
CA TYR A 257 -7.15 -10.57 -13.76
C TYR A 257 -8.03 -9.42 -14.24
N PHE A 258 -8.90 -9.01 -13.33
CA PHE A 258 -9.73 -7.82 -13.41
C PHE A 258 -9.65 -7.07 -12.07
N ARG A 259 -9.52 -5.74 -12.11
CA ARG A 259 -9.62 -4.88 -10.95
C ARG A 259 -10.54 -3.72 -11.26
N TYR A 260 -11.40 -3.36 -10.32
CA TYR A 260 -12.14 -2.11 -10.32
C TYR A 260 -11.79 -1.32 -9.07
N GLN A 261 -11.61 -0.02 -9.22
CA GLN A 261 -11.15 0.84 -8.14
C GLN A 261 -11.88 2.19 -8.14
N TYR A 262 -11.99 2.78 -6.97
CA TYR A 262 -12.71 4.02 -6.74
C TYR A 262 -12.04 4.80 -5.61
N ILE A 263 -11.92 6.12 -5.78
CA ILE A 263 -11.48 7.06 -4.77
C ILE A 263 -12.21 8.38 -4.99
N ASN A 264 -12.62 9.04 -3.91
CA ASN A 264 -13.31 10.32 -3.98
C ASN A 264 -12.84 11.25 -2.86
N ALA A 265 -11.83 12.05 -3.15
CA ALA A 265 -11.34 13.10 -2.25
C ALA A 265 -12.12 14.40 -2.48
N ASN A 266 -12.39 15.11 -1.38
CA ASN A 266 -13.00 16.44 -1.47
C ASN A 266 -11.93 17.45 -1.94
N PRO A 267 -12.21 18.29 -2.95
CA PRO A 267 -11.25 19.28 -3.44
C PRO A 267 -10.80 20.32 -2.39
N ALA A 268 -11.54 20.48 -1.30
CA ALA A 268 -11.16 21.37 -0.20
C ALA A 268 -10.34 20.68 0.91
N SER A 269 -10.04 19.38 0.77
CA SER A 269 -9.15 18.63 1.66
C SER A 269 -7.69 18.83 1.29
N ILE A 270 -6.78 18.26 2.08
CA ILE A 270 -5.34 18.22 1.73
C ILE A 270 -5.05 17.40 0.46
N PHE A 271 -6.03 16.64 -0.04
CA PHE A 271 -5.96 15.84 -1.25
C PHE A 271 -6.73 16.47 -2.42
N GLU A 272 -6.59 17.80 -2.58
CA GLU A 272 -7.35 18.57 -3.58
C GLU A 272 -7.17 18.07 -5.01
N ASP A 273 -5.97 17.59 -5.36
CA ASP A 273 -5.64 17.10 -6.70
C ASP A 273 -6.10 15.67 -6.98
N VAL A 274 -6.53 14.94 -5.96
CA VAL A 274 -7.00 13.56 -6.14
C VAL A 274 -8.41 13.52 -6.75
N GLY A 275 -9.36 14.27 -6.19
CA GLY A 275 -10.72 14.35 -6.67
C GLY A 275 -11.44 13.00 -6.75
N LEU A 276 -12.42 12.90 -7.65
CA LEU A 276 -13.10 11.64 -7.97
C LEU A 276 -12.36 10.92 -9.10
N ARG A 277 -11.89 9.72 -8.82
CA ARG A 277 -11.26 8.80 -9.79
C ARG A 277 -11.83 7.40 -9.60
N HIS A 278 -12.17 6.75 -10.71
CA HIS A 278 -12.59 5.36 -10.66
C HIS A 278 -12.44 4.70 -12.03
N GLY A 279 -12.37 3.37 -12.06
CA GLY A 279 -12.34 2.67 -13.33
C GLY A 279 -11.80 1.25 -13.23
N PRO A 280 -11.91 0.50 -14.34
CA PRO A 280 -11.40 -0.86 -14.45
C PRO A 280 -9.95 -0.91 -14.91
N SER A 281 -9.25 -1.97 -14.46
CA SER A 281 -8.02 -2.49 -15.03
C SER A 281 -8.22 -3.93 -15.45
N PHE A 282 -7.71 -4.28 -16.61
CA PHE A 282 -7.72 -5.65 -17.15
C PHE A 282 -6.30 -6.06 -17.50
N GLY A 283 -5.91 -7.25 -17.16
CA GLY A 283 -4.59 -7.70 -17.52
C GLY A 283 -4.38 -9.21 -17.39
N ALA A 284 -3.17 -9.61 -17.67
CA ALA A 284 -2.71 -10.97 -17.46
C ALA A 284 -1.23 -11.01 -17.09
N ARG A 285 -0.88 -11.94 -16.22
CA ARG A 285 0.49 -12.33 -15.91
C ARG A 285 0.75 -13.68 -16.57
N TYR A 286 1.91 -13.84 -17.19
CA TYR A 286 2.43 -15.09 -17.71
C TYR A 286 3.75 -15.44 -17.03
N ASP A 287 3.82 -16.58 -16.34
CA ASP A 287 5.01 -17.09 -15.69
C ASP A 287 5.76 -18.03 -16.63
N PHE A 288 6.94 -17.64 -17.13
CA PHE A 288 7.81 -18.51 -17.92
C PHE A 288 8.33 -19.67 -17.07
N ASN A 289 8.67 -19.38 -15.82
CA ASN A 289 9.12 -20.33 -14.80
C ASN A 289 8.85 -19.72 -13.41
N PRO A 290 9.20 -20.39 -12.27
CA PRO A 290 9.00 -19.85 -10.93
C PRO A 290 9.71 -18.52 -10.64
N ASN A 291 10.66 -18.11 -11.47
CA ASN A 291 11.52 -16.95 -11.22
C ASN A 291 11.36 -15.81 -12.22
N ILE A 292 10.68 -16.04 -13.36
CA ILE A 292 10.55 -15.03 -14.42
C ILE A 292 9.12 -15.00 -14.93
N GLY A 293 8.55 -13.79 -15.00
CA GLY A 293 7.22 -13.55 -15.54
C GLY A 293 7.11 -12.25 -16.30
N ILE A 294 6.11 -12.15 -17.15
CA ILE A 294 5.72 -10.93 -17.84
C ILE A 294 4.27 -10.61 -17.52
N LYS A 295 3.96 -9.33 -17.39
CA LYS A 295 2.60 -8.83 -17.13
C LYS A 295 2.23 -7.81 -18.19
N ALA A 296 0.94 -7.78 -18.53
CA ALA A 296 0.34 -6.77 -19.40
C ALA A 296 -0.97 -6.28 -18.77
N GLN A 297 -1.20 -4.98 -18.77
CA GLN A 297 -2.39 -4.35 -18.18
C GLN A 297 -2.90 -3.22 -19.07
N LEU A 298 -4.21 -3.14 -19.17
CA LEU A 298 -4.95 -2.02 -19.74
C LEU A 298 -5.74 -1.35 -18.63
N ASP A 299 -5.60 -0.04 -18.51
CA ASP A 299 -6.27 0.79 -17.53
C ASP A 299 -7.21 1.78 -18.20
N HIS A 300 -8.37 1.99 -17.58
CA HIS A 300 -9.26 3.09 -17.91
C HIS A 300 -9.71 3.76 -16.62
N THR A 301 -9.26 5.00 -16.39
CA THR A 301 -9.60 5.77 -15.19
C THR A 301 -10.42 6.98 -15.58
N LEU A 302 -11.68 6.99 -15.18
CA LEU A 302 -12.58 8.13 -15.26
C LEU A 302 -12.21 9.12 -14.17
N ARG A 303 -12.09 10.40 -14.52
CA ARG A 303 -11.78 11.49 -13.60
C ARG A 303 -12.83 12.59 -13.70
N LYS A 304 -13.33 13.06 -12.54
CA LYS A 304 -14.21 14.21 -12.53
C LYS A 304 -13.39 15.48 -12.85
N ASP A 305 -13.95 16.31 -13.73
CA ASP A 305 -13.40 17.63 -14.10
C ASP A 305 -12.01 17.58 -14.80
N LEU A 306 -11.52 16.39 -15.16
CA LEU A 306 -10.27 16.16 -15.89
C LEU A 306 -10.48 15.14 -17.02
N PRO A 307 -9.66 15.14 -18.07
CA PRO A 307 -9.72 14.09 -19.09
C PRO A 307 -9.49 12.69 -18.50
N ASP A 308 -10.20 11.70 -19.03
CA ASP A 308 -9.99 10.31 -18.66
C ASP A 308 -8.58 9.84 -18.99
N LEU A 309 -8.04 8.92 -18.17
CA LEU A 309 -6.75 8.30 -18.41
C LEU A 309 -6.94 6.89 -18.99
N ASN A 310 -6.18 6.62 -20.05
CA ASN A 310 -6.08 5.27 -20.62
C ASN A 310 -4.62 4.87 -20.61
N GLY A 311 -4.31 3.69 -20.11
CA GLY A 311 -2.95 3.18 -20.00
C GLY A 311 -2.82 1.78 -20.60
N LEU A 312 -1.66 1.51 -21.21
CA LEU A 312 -1.15 0.17 -21.47
C LEU A 312 0.17 0.04 -20.77
N GLN A 313 0.28 -0.97 -19.92
CA GLN A 313 1.50 -1.26 -19.17
C GLN A 313 2.00 -2.67 -19.52
N LEU A 314 3.32 -2.79 -19.71
CA LEU A 314 4.01 -4.06 -19.85
C LEU A 314 5.11 -4.11 -18.80
N GLN A 315 5.24 -5.22 -18.07
CA GLN A 315 6.22 -5.37 -17.00
C GLN A 315 6.89 -6.74 -17.09
N LEU A 316 8.22 -6.76 -17.09
CA LEU A 316 9.02 -7.96 -16.86
C LEU A 316 9.35 -8.01 -15.36
N VAL A 317 9.09 -9.15 -14.72
CA VAL A 317 9.40 -9.37 -13.30
C VAL A 317 10.25 -10.63 -13.14
N PHE A 318 11.18 -10.58 -12.19
CA PHE A 318 12.01 -11.73 -11.85
C PHE A 318 12.34 -11.78 -10.36
N ALA A 319 12.59 -12.98 -9.86
CA ALA A 319 13.03 -13.24 -8.48
C ALA A 319 14.19 -14.25 -8.50
N PHE A 320 15.11 -14.19 -7.55
CA PHE A 320 16.28 -15.07 -7.45
C PHE A 320 16.57 -15.43 -6.00
#